data_32ca7d964363070c9bafbb245f9c0b66
#
_entry.id   32ca7d964363070c9bafbb245f9c0b66
#
_cell.length_a   1.000
_cell.length_b   1.000
_cell.length_c   1.000
_cell.angle_alpha   90.00
_cell.angle_beta   90.00
_cell.angle_gamma   90.00
#
_symmetry.space_group_name_H-M   'P 1'
#
loop_
_entity.id
_entity.type
_entity.pdbx_description
1 polymer ?
#
loop_
_entity_poly.entity_id
_entity_poly.type
_entity_poly.pdbx_seq_one_letter_code
_entity_poly.pdbx_strand_id
1 'polypeptide(L)'
;NKPFDDLRSTPFTSLNALELSFNLVTSAPVVIQPNSPNNPNRPPNNGRKVIVIDAGHGGKDAGAMRDGIMEKHLNLSVALKLRNELQARGYVVYMTRSNDTFLSLKQITQVAASYNPHIFISVHHNSSNSAAIYGLETYYYHGFSLTLAQAVHAKQVQSLAVVDRGVRKNQFYVINHTSVPSILCELGYVSNPNELKVLNTEIRQRQQAKAIADGVDAYFKRNGR
;
A
#
# COMPACT_ATOMS: atom_id res chain seq x y z
N ASN A 1 -4.80 -32.40 -64.85
CA ASN A 1 -5.13 -30.96 -64.99
C ASN A 1 -6.60 -30.74 -64.74
N LYS A 2 -6.95 -30.39 -63.50
CA LYS A 2 -8.18 -29.68 -63.17
C LYS A 2 -7.82 -28.71 -62.02
N PRO A 3 -8.36 -27.51 -62.02
CA PRO A 3 -7.98 -26.48 -61.08
C PRO A 3 -8.71 -26.64 -59.74
N PHE A 4 -8.05 -26.25 -58.68
CA PHE A 4 -8.64 -26.05 -57.38
C PHE A 4 -9.50 -24.77 -57.41
N ASP A 5 -10.78 -24.92 -57.15
CA ASP A 5 -11.66 -23.84 -56.73
C ASP A 5 -12.79 -24.41 -55.87
N ASP A 6 -13.15 -23.64 -54.85
CA ASP A 6 -14.31 -23.74 -53.98
C ASP A 6 -14.14 -24.48 -52.63
N LEU A 7 -13.55 -23.73 -51.69
CA LEU A 7 -13.95 -23.85 -50.29
C LEU A 7 -14.56 -22.52 -49.86
N ARG A 8 -15.87 -22.46 -49.93
CA ARG A 8 -16.69 -21.34 -49.45
C ARG A 8 -16.50 -21.19 -47.95
N SER A 9 -16.11 -19.98 -47.58
CA SER A 9 -16.09 -19.46 -46.23
C SER A 9 -17.47 -19.52 -45.59
N THR A 10 -17.63 -20.33 -44.55
CA THR A 10 -18.73 -20.18 -43.59
C THR A 10 -18.47 -18.96 -42.70
N PRO A 11 -19.46 -18.10 -42.50
CA PRO A 11 -19.26 -16.96 -41.61
C PRO A 11 -19.18 -17.43 -40.17
N PHE A 12 -18.12 -17.05 -39.47
CA PHE A 12 -18.03 -17.13 -38.02
C PHE A 12 -19.12 -16.24 -37.43
N THR A 13 -20.16 -16.87 -36.87
CA THR A 13 -21.13 -16.19 -36.02
C THR A 13 -20.40 -15.63 -34.80
N SER A 14 -20.49 -14.33 -34.65
CA SER A 14 -19.99 -13.57 -33.53
C SER A 14 -20.49 -14.16 -32.21
N LEU A 15 -19.56 -14.63 -31.38
CA LEU A 15 -19.81 -14.85 -29.98
C LEU A 15 -20.06 -13.47 -29.35
N ASN A 16 -21.26 -13.29 -28.82
CA ASN A 16 -21.64 -12.11 -28.07
C ASN A 16 -20.60 -11.83 -26.99
N ALA A 17 -19.94 -10.69 -27.11
CA ALA A 17 -19.16 -10.09 -26.03
C ALA A 17 -20.13 -9.89 -24.85
N LEU A 18 -19.94 -10.64 -23.78
CA LEU A 18 -20.52 -10.29 -22.50
C LEU A 18 -19.91 -8.93 -22.10
N GLU A 19 -20.68 -7.88 -22.28
CA GLU A 19 -20.40 -6.59 -21.66
C GLU A 19 -20.48 -6.77 -20.14
N LEU A 20 -19.32 -6.99 -19.52
CA LEU A 20 -19.14 -6.76 -18.10
C LEU A 20 -19.17 -5.26 -17.87
N SER A 21 -20.37 -4.72 -17.69
CA SER A 21 -20.57 -3.37 -17.18
C SER A 21 -20.00 -3.30 -15.76
N PHE A 22 -18.75 -2.89 -15.64
CA PHE A 22 -18.22 -2.40 -14.39
C PHE A 22 -18.95 -1.10 -14.07
N ASN A 23 -19.93 -1.15 -13.19
CA ASN A 23 -20.44 0.03 -12.50
C ASN A 23 -19.28 0.61 -11.69
N LEU A 24 -18.51 1.51 -12.30
CA LEU A 24 -17.67 2.46 -11.60
C LEU A 24 -18.64 3.29 -10.75
N VAL A 25 -18.79 2.90 -9.49
CA VAL A 25 -19.32 3.81 -8.48
C VAL A 25 -18.28 4.92 -8.39
N THR A 26 -18.50 5.98 -9.15
CA THR A 26 -17.81 7.25 -8.99
C THR A 26 -18.28 7.86 -7.67
N SER A 27 -17.72 7.36 -6.56
CA SER A 27 -17.80 8.13 -5.32
C SER A 27 -17.01 9.41 -5.58
N ALA A 28 -17.70 10.55 -5.48
CA ALA A 28 -17.10 11.87 -5.51
C ALA A 28 -15.81 11.87 -4.64
N PRO A 29 -14.78 12.64 -5.02
CA PRO A 29 -13.57 12.74 -4.22
C PRO A 29 -14.01 13.13 -2.81
N VAL A 30 -13.78 12.23 -1.86
CA VAL A 30 -13.96 12.54 -0.45
C VAL A 30 -12.90 13.57 -0.15
N VAL A 31 -13.31 14.86 -0.19
CA VAL A 31 -12.54 15.95 0.39
C VAL A 31 -12.48 15.65 1.87
N ILE A 32 -11.38 15.05 2.31
CA ILE A 32 -11.15 14.77 3.72
C ILE A 32 -10.93 16.13 4.37
N GLN A 33 -12.00 16.71 4.86
CA GLN A 33 -11.92 17.81 5.82
C GLN A 33 -11.15 17.26 7.03
N PRO A 34 -10.13 17.95 7.58
CA PRO A 34 -9.47 17.53 8.80
C PRO A 34 -10.55 17.41 9.87
N ASN A 35 -10.88 16.18 10.20
CA ASN A 35 -11.95 15.89 11.15
C ASN A 35 -11.48 16.30 12.54
N SER A 36 -12.18 17.29 13.11
CA SER A 36 -12.18 17.56 14.54
C SER A 36 -12.34 16.26 15.33
N PRO A 37 -11.72 16.10 16.51
CA PRO A 37 -11.93 14.96 17.39
C PRO A 37 -13.41 14.67 17.69
N ASN A 38 -14.30 15.62 17.44
CA ASN A 38 -15.75 15.57 17.62
C ASN A 38 -16.53 15.36 16.32
N ASN A 39 -15.96 14.78 15.27
CA ASN A 39 -16.73 14.49 14.05
C ASN A 39 -17.84 13.46 14.33
N PRO A 40 -19.13 13.85 14.25
CA PRO A 40 -20.27 12.96 14.54
C PRO A 40 -20.38 11.79 13.54
N ASN A 41 -19.72 11.88 12.38
CA ASN A 41 -19.70 10.83 11.36
C ASN A 41 -18.54 9.86 11.50
N ARG A 42 -17.72 9.97 12.56
CA ARG A 42 -16.68 9.00 12.84
C ARG A 42 -17.35 7.70 13.32
N PRO A 43 -17.22 6.58 12.59
CA PRO A 43 -17.79 5.33 13.08
C PRO A 43 -17.15 4.96 14.43
N PRO A 44 -17.96 4.55 15.43
CA PRO A 44 -17.44 4.16 16.72
C PRO A 44 -16.46 3.00 16.53
N ASN A 45 -15.30 3.09 17.15
CA ASN A 45 -14.31 2.02 17.06
C ASN A 45 -14.69 0.77 17.90
N ASN A 46 -15.69 0.89 18.76
CA ASN A 46 -16.21 -0.20 19.62
C ASN A 46 -15.11 -1.01 20.31
N GLY A 47 -14.04 -0.35 20.77
CA GLY A 47 -12.86 -0.99 21.37
C GLY A 47 -11.89 -1.62 20.35
N ARG A 48 -12.18 -1.58 19.04
CA ARG A 48 -11.28 -2.09 18.00
C ARG A 48 -10.07 -1.17 17.80
N LYS A 49 -8.96 -1.75 17.38
CA LYS A 49 -7.75 -0.99 17.07
C LYS A 49 -7.93 -0.20 15.79
N VAL A 50 -7.54 1.08 15.83
CA VAL A 50 -7.57 2.01 14.70
C VAL A 50 -6.19 2.05 14.07
N ILE A 51 -6.12 1.87 12.77
CA ILE A 51 -4.89 1.89 11.96
C ILE A 51 -5.04 2.95 10.89
N VAL A 52 -4.03 3.78 10.71
CA VAL A 52 -3.95 4.66 9.55
C VAL A 52 -2.85 4.17 8.62
N ILE A 53 -3.22 4.00 7.34
CA ILE A 53 -2.32 3.65 6.26
C ILE A 53 -2.09 4.90 5.41
N ASP A 54 -0.83 5.20 5.17
CA ASP A 54 -0.39 6.18 4.21
C ASP A 54 0.11 5.48 2.95
N ALA A 55 -0.39 5.89 1.79
CA ALA A 55 0.16 5.50 0.51
C ALA A 55 1.09 6.61 0.03
N GLY A 56 2.38 6.41 0.12
CA GLY A 56 3.39 7.42 -0.19
C GLY A 56 3.24 8.03 -1.58
N HIS A 57 3.59 9.31 -1.73
CA HIS A 57 3.45 10.09 -2.96
C HIS A 57 1.98 10.27 -3.40
N GLY A 58 1.76 10.73 -4.64
CA GLY A 58 0.42 10.90 -5.21
C GLY A 58 0.26 12.20 -6.01
N GLY A 59 -0.69 12.23 -6.94
CA GLY A 59 -0.95 13.36 -7.82
C GLY A 59 0.31 13.79 -8.58
N LYS A 60 0.75 15.03 -8.35
CA LYS A 60 1.95 15.61 -8.96
C LYS A 60 3.28 15.00 -8.49
N ASP A 61 3.29 14.32 -7.37
CA ASP A 61 4.47 13.62 -6.84
C ASP A 61 4.41 12.15 -7.27
N ALA A 62 5.20 11.80 -8.27
CA ALA A 62 5.25 10.45 -8.82
C ALA A 62 6.04 9.47 -7.94
N GLY A 63 6.90 9.98 -7.02
CA GLY A 63 7.94 9.17 -6.39
C GLY A 63 8.99 8.71 -7.41
N ALA A 64 9.64 7.59 -7.14
CA ALA A 64 10.56 6.97 -8.07
C ALA A 64 9.85 6.49 -9.34
N MET A 65 10.54 6.57 -10.47
CA MET A 65 9.99 6.18 -11.78
C MET A 65 10.99 5.33 -12.56
N ARG A 66 10.49 4.25 -13.18
CA ARG A 66 11.25 3.44 -14.13
C ARG A 66 10.31 2.75 -15.11
N ASP A 67 10.70 2.70 -16.39
CA ASP A 67 9.98 1.99 -17.44
C ASP A 67 8.47 2.35 -17.51
N GLY A 68 8.13 3.62 -17.26
CA GLY A 68 6.76 4.13 -17.21
C GLY A 68 5.97 3.80 -15.93
N ILE A 69 6.56 3.03 -15.02
CA ILE A 69 5.95 2.68 -13.73
C ILE A 69 6.34 3.73 -12.70
N MET A 70 5.35 4.25 -11.98
CA MET A 70 5.51 5.25 -10.93
C MET A 70 5.30 4.63 -9.55
N GLU A 71 6.18 4.96 -8.61
CA GLU A 71 6.10 4.49 -7.23
C GLU A 71 4.73 4.76 -6.59
N LYS A 72 4.17 5.95 -6.81
CA LYS A 72 2.86 6.34 -6.27
C LYS A 72 1.72 5.36 -6.58
N HIS A 73 1.78 4.68 -7.74
CA HIS A 73 0.77 3.69 -8.14
C HIS A 73 1.00 2.35 -7.44
N LEU A 74 2.25 1.92 -7.29
CA LEU A 74 2.60 0.73 -6.53
C LEU A 74 2.20 0.88 -5.06
N ASN A 75 2.54 2.02 -4.46
CA ASN A 75 2.21 2.34 -3.07
C ASN A 75 0.70 2.33 -2.84
N LEU A 76 -0.07 2.99 -3.71
CA LEU A 76 -1.54 3.01 -3.61
C LEU A 76 -2.13 1.61 -3.75
N SER A 77 -1.65 0.83 -4.71
CA SER A 77 -2.14 -0.52 -4.97
C SER A 77 -1.92 -1.44 -3.75
N VAL A 78 -0.72 -1.42 -3.15
CA VAL A 78 -0.44 -2.20 -1.93
C VAL A 78 -1.24 -1.68 -0.75
N ALA A 79 -1.33 -0.36 -0.55
CA ALA A 79 -2.05 0.25 0.56
C ALA A 79 -3.55 -0.08 0.54
N LEU A 80 -4.18 -0.10 -0.63
CA LEU A 80 -5.59 -0.50 -0.78
C LEU A 80 -5.81 -1.98 -0.43
N LYS A 81 -4.89 -2.86 -0.83
CA LYS A 81 -4.93 -4.27 -0.48
C LYS A 81 -4.70 -4.48 1.02
N LEU A 82 -3.76 -3.74 1.61
CA LEU A 82 -3.49 -3.78 3.05
C LEU A 82 -4.70 -3.31 3.86
N ARG A 83 -5.37 -2.25 3.42
CA ARG A 83 -6.64 -1.82 4.02
C ARG A 83 -7.65 -2.96 4.08
N ASN A 84 -7.87 -3.63 2.95
CA ASN A 84 -8.84 -4.71 2.87
C ASN A 84 -8.47 -5.90 3.77
N GLU A 85 -7.18 -6.28 3.79
CA GLU A 85 -6.66 -7.33 4.68
C GLU A 85 -6.90 -7.00 6.17
N LEU A 86 -6.57 -5.78 6.58
CA LEU A 86 -6.72 -5.36 7.98
C LEU A 86 -8.21 -5.22 8.37
N GLN A 87 -9.05 -4.71 7.48
CA GLN A 87 -10.50 -4.63 7.72
C GLN A 87 -11.12 -6.02 7.88
N ALA A 88 -10.72 -6.99 7.05
CA ALA A 88 -11.17 -8.39 7.17
C ALA A 88 -10.76 -9.04 8.51
N ARG A 89 -9.68 -8.55 9.15
CA ARG A 89 -9.21 -8.97 10.48
C ARG A 89 -9.88 -8.22 11.64
N GLY A 90 -10.85 -7.34 11.35
CA GLY A 90 -11.64 -6.62 12.36
C GLY A 90 -11.03 -5.29 12.83
N TYR A 91 -9.94 -4.81 12.22
CA TYR A 91 -9.40 -3.48 12.48
C TYR A 91 -10.28 -2.38 11.90
N VAL A 92 -10.26 -1.21 12.53
CA VAL A 92 -10.77 0.03 11.92
C VAL A 92 -9.63 0.67 11.14
N VAL A 93 -9.80 0.83 9.83
CA VAL A 93 -8.71 1.27 8.96
C VAL A 93 -9.11 2.54 8.21
N TYR A 94 -8.28 3.56 8.32
CA TYR A 94 -8.35 4.78 7.55
C TYR A 94 -7.12 4.92 6.66
N MET A 95 -7.24 5.69 5.59
CA MET A 95 -6.14 5.97 4.69
C MET A 95 -5.93 7.48 4.57
N THR A 96 -4.68 7.91 4.36
CA THR A 96 -4.36 9.31 4.06
C THR A 96 -4.89 9.70 2.68
N ARG A 97 -4.77 8.81 1.70
CA ARG A 97 -5.38 8.90 0.36
C ARG A 97 -5.84 7.52 -0.12
N SER A 98 -6.90 7.48 -0.90
CA SER A 98 -7.42 6.25 -1.53
C SER A 98 -7.52 6.35 -3.06
N ASN A 99 -6.99 7.43 -3.61
CA ASN A 99 -6.90 7.71 -5.05
C ASN A 99 -5.55 8.39 -5.36
N ASP A 100 -5.32 8.81 -6.60
CA ASP A 100 -4.09 9.50 -7.01
C ASP A 100 -4.15 11.01 -6.68
N THR A 101 -4.17 11.33 -5.38
CA THR A 101 -4.18 12.71 -4.86
C THR A 101 -2.86 13.02 -4.17
N PHE A 102 -2.33 14.23 -4.41
CA PHE A 102 -1.16 14.75 -3.69
C PHE A 102 -1.55 15.26 -2.31
N LEU A 103 -0.80 14.83 -1.30
CA LEU A 103 -0.81 15.42 0.04
C LEU A 103 0.61 15.83 0.41
N SER A 104 0.77 17.03 0.97
CA SER A 104 2.04 17.42 1.57
C SER A 104 2.31 16.59 2.83
N LEU A 105 3.60 16.44 3.20
CA LEU A 105 3.99 15.68 4.40
C LEU A 105 3.24 16.14 5.65
N LYS A 106 3.02 17.47 5.80
CA LYS A 106 2.23 18.03 6.89
C LYS A 106 0.76 17.58 6.84
N GLN A 107 0.15 17.58 5.66
CA GLN A 107 -1.23 17.11 5.51
C GLN A 107 -1.36 15.63 5.84
N ILE A 108 -0.40 14.79 5.42
CA ILE A 108 -0.37 13.35 5.75
C ILE A 108 -0.43 13.16 7.27
N THR A 109 0.44 13.82 8.03
CA THR A 109 0.48 13.68 9.49
C THR A 109 -0.76 14.26 10.18
N GLN A 110 -1.32 15.36 9.67
CA GLN A 110 -2.58 15.94 10.17
C GLN A 110 -3.77 15.01 9.93
N VAL A 111 -3.89 14.45 8.73
CA VAL A 111 -4.93 13.47 8.40
C VAL A 111 -4.78 12.23 9.30
N ALA A 112 -3.57 11.71 9.45
CA ALA A 112 -3.32 10.56 10.33
C ALA A 112 -3.74 10.85 11.78
N ALA A 113 -3.33 11.99 12.35
CA ALA A 113 -3.64 12.37 13.71
C ALA A 113 -5.15 12.56 13.94
N SER A 114 -5.90 13.06 12.95
CA SER A 114 -7.34 13.31 13.06
C SER A 114 -8.17 12.03 13.34
N TYR A 115 -7.63 10.87 13.01
CA TYR A 115 -8.27 9.57 13.28
C TYR A 115 -7.90 8.97 14.63
N ASN A 116 -7.00 9.61 15.40
CA ASN A 116 -6.49 9.10 16.69
C ASN A 116 -6.12 7.60 16.61
N PRO A 117 -5.16 7.23 15.74
CA PRO A 117 -4.82 5.83 15.49
C PRO A 117 -4.05 5.20 16.65
N HIS A 118 -4.03 3.86 16.68
CA HIS A 118 -3.15 3.10 17.55
C HIS A 118 -1.78 2.87 16.90
N ILE A 119 -1.73 2.82 15.57
CA ILE A 119 -0.50 2.73 14.77
C ILE A 119 -0.69 3.44 13.43
N PHE A 120 0.44 3.87 12.86
CA PHE A 120 0.54 4.46 11.51
C PHE A 120 1.51 3.66 10.66
N ILE A 121 1.14 3.37 9.41
CA ILE A 121 1.96 2.62 8.45
C ILE A 121 2.01 3.39 7.14
N SER A 122 3.21 3.83 6.75
CA SER A 122 3.47 4.42 5.44
C SER A 122 4.04 3.36 4.50
N VAL A 123 3.47 3.27 3.30
CA VAL A 123 3.81 2.29 2.27
C VAL A 123 4.56 2.98 1.14
N HIS A 124 5.77 2.51 0.88
CA HIS A 124 6.69 3.03 -0.12
C HIS A 124 7.40 1.92 -0.90
N HIS A 125 8.00 2.30 -2.03
CA HIS A 125 8.95 1.49 -2.78
C HIS A 125 10.21 2.34 -3.03
N ASN A 126 11.35 1.81 -2.62
CA ASN A 126 12.62 2.51 -2.58
C ASN A 126 13.21 2.76 -3.98
N SER A 127 14.22 3.60 -4.03
CA SER A 127 15.03 3.83 -5.22
C SER A 127 16.50 4.06 -4.84
N SER A 128 17.40 3.70 -5.76
CA SER A 128 18.84 3.90 -5.60
C SER A 128 19.46 4.33 -6.94
N ASN A 129 20.58 5.07 -6.86
CA ASN A 129 21.41 5.36 -8.03
C ASN A 129 22.03 4.09 -8.66
N SER A 130 22.13 3.01 -7.91
CA SER A 130 22.58 1.70 -8.41
C SER A 130 21.39 0.79 -8.67
N ALA A 131 21.22 0.39 -9.92
CA ALA A 131 20.20 -0.59 -10.31
C ALA A 131 20.46 -2.01 -9.78
N ALA A 132 21.62 -2.26 -9.20
CA ALA A 132 21.96 -3.55 -8.58
C ALA A 132 21.36 -3.68 -7.16
N ILE A 133 20.92 -2.60 -6.54
CA ILE A 133 20.34 -2.63 -5.19
C ILE A 133 18.88 -3.08 -5.24
N TYR A 134 18.53 -4.03 -4.37
CA TYR A 134 17.19 -4.59 -4.23
C TYR A 134 16.96 -5.11 -2.81
N GLY A 135 15.73 -5.44 -2.45
CA GLY A 135 15.36 -5.98 -1.15
C GLY A 135 14.43 -5.06 -0.36
N LEU A 136 14.18 -5.43 0.88
CA LEU A 136 13.15 -4.83 1.73
C LEU A 136 13.78 -4.16 2.95
N GLU A 137 13.31 -2.96 3.29
CA GLU A 137 13.67 -2.21 4.48
C GLU A 137 12.41 -1.77 5.24
N THR A 138 12.53 -1.65 6.56
CA THR A 138 11.45 -1.03 7.35
C THR A 138 12.07 0.04 8.25
N TYR A 139 11.52 1.24 8.16
CA TYR A 139 12.00 2.38 8.89
C TYR A 139 11.10 2.73 10.06
N TYR A 140 11.73 3.17 11.15
CA TYR A 140 11.09 3.78 12.32
C TYR A 140 11.89 5.01 12.78
N TYR A 141 11.29 5.85 13.60
CA TYR A 141 12.00 6.98 14.21
C TYR A 141 11.99 6.91 15.75
N HIS A 142 10.82 6.91 16.36
CA HIS A 142 10.68 6.87 17.81
C HIS A 142 10.93 5.46 18.37
N GLY A 143 11.60 5.36 19.53
CA GLY A 143 11.92 4.06 20.15
C GLY A 143 10.71 3.19 20.40
N PHE A 144 9.55 3.77 20.71
CA PHE A 144 8.29 3.05 20.91
C PHE A 144 7.72 2.44 19.60
N SER A 145 8.24 2.80 18.44
CA SER A 145 7.88 2.23 17.14
C SER A 145 8.70 0.99 16.76
N LEU A 146 9.82 0.74 17.45
CA LEU A 146 10.76 -0.33 17.08
C LEU A 146 10.11 -1.72 17.10
N THR A 147 9.27 -2.01 18.09
CA THR A 147 8.60 -3.31 18.19
C THR A 147 7.60 -3.54 17.06
N LEU A 148 6.92 -2.49 16.59
CA LEU A 148 6.06 -2.54 15.41
C LEU A 148 6.89 -2.79 14.14
N ALA A 149 7.99 -2.04 13.98
CA ALA A 149 8.88 -2.19 12.83
C ALA A 149 9.44 -3.62 12.74
N GLN A 150 9.92 -4.17 13.84
CA GLN A 150 10.46 -5.54 13.90
C GLN A 150 9.40 -6.59 13.59
N ALA A 151 8.18 -6.46 14.15
CA ALA A 151 7.11 -7.42 13.92
C ALA A 151 6.66 -7.46 12.45
N VAL A 152 6.47 -6.28 11.84
CA VAL A 152 6.07 -6.15 10.44
C VAL A 152 7.20 -6.62 9.51
N HIS A 153 8.42 -6.15 9.74
CA HIS A 153 9.58 -6.52 8.93
C HIS A 153 9.83 -8.03 8.91
N ALA A 154 9.82 -8.68 10.07
CA ALA A 154 10.03 -10.12 10.19
C ALA A 154 9.02 -10.93 9.36
N LYS A 155 7.74 -10.51 9.37
CA LYS A 155 6.70 -11.18 8.57
C LYS A 155 6.86 -10.94 7.07
N GLN A 156 7.31 -9.77 6.66
CA GLN A 156 7.59 -9.48 5.26
C GLN A 156 8.76 -10.34 4.75
N VAL A 157 9.89 -10.37 5.46
CA VAL A 157 11.05 -11.19 5.09
C VAL A 157 10.69 -12.68 5.04
N GLN A 158 9.98 -13.17 6.06
CA GLN A 158 9.54 -14.57 6.14
C GLN A 158 8.65 -14.98 4.96
N SER A 159 7.73 -14.09 4.53
CA SER A 159 6.67 -14.44 3.58
C SER A 159 7.03 -14.15 2.12
N LEU A 160 7.94 -13.22 1.88
CA LEU A 160 8.17 -12.68 0.53
C LEU A 160 9.42 -13.24 -0.15
N ALA A 161 10.26 -14.00 0.57
CA ALA A 161 11.54 -14.50 0.08
C ALA A 161 12.39 -13.41 -0.61
N VAL A 162 12.53 -12.26 0.07
CA VAL A 162 13.26 -11.07 -0.40
C VAL A 162 14.59 -10.94 0.33
N VAL A 163 15.50 -10.16 -0.23
CA VAL A 163 16.71 -9.75 0.49
C VAL A 163 16.31 -8.87 1.67
N ASP A 164 16.72 -9.30 2.86
CA ASP A 164 16.55 -8.56 4.10
C ASP A 164 17.61 -7.46 4.20
N ARG A 165 17.18 -6.21 4.16
CA ARG A 165 18.04 -5.03 4.35
C ARG A 165 17.89 -4.41 5.74
N GLY A 166 17.05 -4.98 6.58
CA GLY A 166 16.90 -4.69 8.00
C GLY A 166 15.89 -3.63 8.37
N VAL A 167 15.71 -3.55 9.68
CA VAL A 167 14.95 -2.48 10.36
C VAL A 167 15.91 -1.34 10.69
N ARG A 168 15.56 -0.11 10.28
CA ARG A 168 16.46 1.04 10.35
C ARG A 168 15.78 2.24 11.01
N LYS A 169 16.56 3.02 11.76
CA LYS A 169 16.12 4.31 12.28
C LYS A 169 16.42 5.41 11.26
N ASN A 170 15.37 6.23 10.92
CA ASN A 170 15.54 7.38 10.02
C ASN A 170 14.52 8.47 10.35
N GLN A 171 14.84 9.73 10.00
CA GLN A 171 14.03 10.92 10.29
C GLN A 171 13.02 11.25 9.17
N PHE A 172 12.42 10.24 8.51
CA PHE A 172 11.35 10.53 7.56
C PHE A 172 10.22 11.29 8.24
N TYR A 173 9.79 12.38 7.60
CA TYR A 173 8.85 13.33 8.19
C TYR A 173 7.60 12.65 8.77
N VAL A 174 6.98 11.78 7.99
CA VAL A 174 5.69 11.16 8.35
C VAL A 174 5.76 10.24 9.58
N ILE A 175 6.92 9.60 9.84
CA ILE A 175 7.11 8.74 11.02
C ILE A 175 7.77 9.47 12.19
N ASN A 176 8.36 10.65 11.94
CA ASN A 176 8.91 11.50 12.97
C ASN A 176 7.85 12.43 13.61
N HIS A 177 6.86 12.87 12.83
CA HIS A 177 5.82 13.81 13.27
C HIS A 177 4.51 13.11 13.64
N THR A 178 4.58 11.87 14.08
CA THR A 178 3.45 11.11 14.62
C THR A 178 3.69 10.78 16.09
N SER A 179 2.64 10.82 16.91
CA SER A 179 2.68 10.55 18.36
C SER A 179 2.37 9.10 18.72
N VAL A 180 2.16 8.23 17.73
CA VAL A 180 1.85 6.80 17.89
C VAL A 180 2.93 5.94 17.25
N PRO A 181 3.01 4.64 17.57
CA PRO A 181 3.90 3.73 16.87
C PRO A 181 3.71 3.80 15.36
N SER A 182 4.80 4.18 14.65
CA SER A 182 4.77 4.57 13.23
C SER A 182 5.95 3.96 12.50
N ILE A 183 5.67 3.38 11.33
CA ILE A 183 6.67 2.77 10.46
C ILE A 183 6.50 3.21 9.01
N LEU A 184 7.60 3.16 8.26
CA LEU A 184 7.61 3.29 6.81
C LEU A 184 8.22 2.02 6.23
N CYS A 185 7.44 1.35 5.37
CA CYS A 185 7.85 0.11 4.71
C CYS A 185 8.33 0.42 3.30
N GLU A 186 9.60 0.13 3.01
CA GLU A 186 10.18 0.14 1.67
C GLU A 186 10.11 -1.28 1.11
N LEU A 187 9.16 -1.53 0.24
CA LEU A 187 8.72 -2.87 -0.17
C LEU A 187 9.55 -3.48 -1.32
N GLY A 188 10.60 -2.82 -1.73
CA GLY A 188 11.52 -3.17 -2.82
C GLY A 188 11.95 -1.93 -3.59
N TYR A 189 12.84 -2.08 -4.56
CA TYR A 189 13.46 -0.96 -5.27
C TYR A 189 12.92 -0.82 -6.70
N VAL A 190 12.23 0.30 -6.97
CA VAL A 190 11.78 0.69 -8.32
C VAL A 190 12.95 0.81 -9.29
N SER A 191 14.12 1.23 -8.80
CA SER A 191 15.35 1.37 -9.59
C SER A 191 15.93 0.05 -10.09
N ASN A 192 15.60 -1.10 -9.46
CA ASN A 192 16.05 -2.41 -9.91
C ASN A 192 15.06 -3.01 -10.93
N PRO A 193 15.47 -3.28 -12.19
CA PRO A 193 14.54 -3.71 -13.24
C PRO A 193 13.94 -5.10 -13.01
N ASN A 194 14.67 -6.00 -12.34
CA ASN A 194 14.18 -7.35 -12.04
C ASN A 194 13.19 -7.33 -10.88
N GLU A 195 13.48 -6.55 -9.83
CA GLU A 195 12.57 -6.38 -8.72
C GLU A 195 11.30 -5.64 -9.15
N LEU A 196 11.42 -4.57 -9.94
CA LEU A 196 10.27 -3.80 -10.45
C LEU A 196 9.27 -4.68 -11.21
N LYS A 197 9.74 -5.60 -12.05
CA LYS A 197 8.85 -6.56 -12.74
C LYS A 197 8.00 -7.37 -11.76
N VAL A 198 8.57 -7.76 -10.63
CA VAL A 198 7.87 -8.51 -9.59
C VAL A 198 6.94 -7.59 -8.80
N LEU A 199 7.41 -6.42 -8.37
CA LEU A 199 6.64 -5.43 -7.61
C LEU A 199 5.37 -4.97 -8.35
N ASN A 200 5.43 -4.90 -9.68
CA ASN A 200 4.31 -4.51 -10.53
C ASN A 200 3.32 -5.65 -10.82
N THR A 201 3.37 -6.75 -10.07
CA THR A 201 2.41 -7.85 -10.19
C THR A 201 1.35 -7.81 -9.08
N GLU A 202 0.11 -8.12 -9.44
CA GLU A 202 -1.00 -8.24 -8.50
C GLU A 202 -0.69 -9.26 -7.38
N ILE A 203 -0.05 -10.37 -7.72
CA ILE A 203 0.32 -11.43 -6.77
C ILE A 203 1.27 -10.89 -5.71
N ARG A 204 2.35 -10.21 -6.12
CA ARG A 204 3.33 -9.65 -5.18
C ARG A 204 2.71 -8.60 -4.28
N GLN A 205 1.90 -7.72 -4.81
CA GLN A 205 1.24 -6.66 -4.04
C GLN A 205 0.27 -7.23 -2.99
N ARG A 206 -0.46 -8.30 -3.31
CA ARG A 206 -1.28 -9.03 -2.32
C ARG A 206 -0.43 -9.71 -1.25
N GLN A 207 0.68 -10.33 -1.63
CA GLN A 207 1.61 -10.95 -0.68
C GLN A 207 2.20 -9.90 0.26
N GLN A 208 2.62 -8.73 -0.24
CA GLN A 208 3.13 -7.62 0.58
C GLN A 208 2.07 -7.12 1.57
N ALA A 209 0.87 -6.87 1.11
CA ALA A 209 -0.24 -6.44 1.96
C ALA A 209 -0.53 -7.45 3.07
N LYS A 210 -0.63 -8.74 2.72
CA LYS A 210 -0.84 -9.82 3.69
C LYS A 210 0.29 -9.91 4.71
N ALA A 211 1.55 -9.84 4.27
CA ALA A 211 2.71 -9.93 5.15
C ALA A 211 2.77 -8.76 6.16
N ILE A 212 2.44 -7.53 5.72
CA ILE A 212 2.32 -6.36 6.63
C ILE A 212 1.20 -6.62 7.65
N ALA A 213 0.03 -7.07 7.20
CA ALA A 213 -1.10 -7.36 8.08
C ALA A 213 -0.78 -8.46 9.10
N ASP A 214 -0.08 -9.53 8.69
CA ASP A 214 0.40 -10.58 9.60
C ASP A 214 1.36 -10.00 10.68
N GLY A 215 2.20 -9.03 10.30
CA GLY A 215 3.07 -8.32 11.22
C GLY A 215 2.32 -7.43 12.22
N VAL A 216 1.26 -6.78 11.77
CA VAL A 216 0.36 -5.98 12.64
C VAL A 216 -0.33 -6.87 13.67
N ASP A 217 -0.87 -8.04 13.26
CA ASP A 217 -1.44 -9.01 14.18
C ASP A 217 -0.43 -9.48 15.23
N ALA A 218 0.80 -9.81 14.78
CA ALA A 218 1.88 -10.23 15.67
C ALA A 218 2.24 -9.14 16.68
N TYR A 219 2.27 -7.86 16.24
CA TYR A 219 2.53 -6.72 17.11
C TYR A 219 1.47 -6.55 18.20
N PHE A 220 0.18 -6.52 17.83
CA PHE A 220 -0.89 -6.36 18.82
C PHE A 220 -1.02 -7.55 19.76
N LYS A 221 -0.86 -8.78 19.26
CA LYS A 221 -0.86 -9.99 20.09
C LYS A 221 0.26 -9.98 21.13
N ARG A 222 1.48 -9.57 20.74
CA ARG A 222 2.64 -9.53 21.67
C ARG A 222 2.49 -8.48 22.77
N ASN A 223 1.81 -7.37 22.47
CA ASN A 223 1.71 -6.25 23.40
C ASN A 223 0.43 -6.33 24.28
N GLY A 224 -0.33 -7.43 24.24
CA GLY A 224 -1.55 -7.62 25.02
C GLY A 224 -2.62 -6.57 24.73
N ARG A 225 -2.57 -5.98 23.51
CA ARG A 225 -3.35 -4.80 23.11
C ARG A 225 -4.36 -5.13 22.03
#